data_5d0b9cc92126689b2c7e403851c4a841
#
_entry.id   5d0b9cc92126689b2c7e403851c4a841
#
_cell.length_a   1.000
_cell.length_b   1.000
_cell.length_c   1.000
_cell.angle_alpha   90.00
_cell.angle_beta   90.00
_cell.angle_gamma   90.00
#
_symmetry.space_group_name_H-M   'P 1'
#
loop_
_entity.id
_entity.type
_entity.pdbx_description
1 polymer ?
#
loop_
_entity_poly.entity_id
_entity_poly.type
_entity_poly.pdbx_seq_one_letter_code
_entity_poly.pdbx_strand_id
1 'polypeptide(L)'
;MRNLHIPGRSNILGLNGMAATSQPLSTLEAISILKKGGNAVDAAIAASAVQAVIEPNSTSIGGDCFALVSLKGKKPISVNGSGIAPLKNNIDFFKNNKINKIET
;
A
#
# COMPACT_ATOMS: atom_id res chain seq x y z
N MET A 1 -17.16 -13.87 -21.21
CA MET A 1 -15.97 -13.33 -20.50
C MET A 1 -16.39 -12.95 -19.10
N ARG A 2 -15.62 -13.35 -18.08
CA ARG A 2 -15.93 -13.04 -16.66
C ARG A 2 -15.68 -11.55 -16.40
N ASN A 3 -16.66 -10.83 -15.88
CA ASN A 3 -16.46 -9.44 -15.47
C ASN A 3 -15.75 -9.41 -14.10
N LEU A 4 -14.52 -8.93 -14.08
CA LEU A 4 -13.69 -8.88 -12.86
C LEU A 4 -14.07 -7.73 -11.91
N HIS A 5 -14.90 -6.79 -12.37
CA HIS A 5 -15.36 -5.67 -11.56
C HIS A 5 -16.60 -6.01 -10.73
N ILE A 6 -17.25 -7.14 -11.00
CA ILE A 6 -18.40 -7.58 -10.22
C ILE A 6 -17.95 -8.65 -9.22
N PRO A 7 -18.22 -8.46 -7.91
CA PRO A 7 -17.95 -9.48 -6.91
C PRO A 7 -18.83 -10.71 -7.21
N GLY A 8 -18.23 -11.76 -7.66
CA GLY A 8 -18.91 -13.01 -8.02
C GLY A 8 -18.06 -14.21 -7.65
N ARG A 9 -17.18 -14.06 -6.67
CA ARG A 9 -16.32 -15.15 -6.18
C ARG A 9 -16.82 -15.65 -4.85
N SER A 10 -16.70 -16.96 -4.64
CA SER A 10 -16.85 -17.52 -3.30
C SER A 10 -15.79 -16.96 -2.37
N ASN A 11 -16.09 -16.92 -1.08
CA ASN A 11 -15.10 -16.57 -0.07
C ASN A 11 -13.92 -17.52 -0.15
N ILE A 12 -12.73 -16.94 -0.01
CA ILE A 12 -11.49 -17.70 0.02
C ILE A 12 -11.05 -17.78 1.49
N LEU A 13 -10.75 -18.98 1.93
CA LEU A 13 -10.28 -19.26 3.29
C LEU A 13 -8.84 -19.76 3.22
N GLY A 14 -7.97 -19.20 4.04
CA GLY A 14 -6.57 -19.63 4.16
C GLY A 14 -6.32 -20.18 5.56
N LEU A 15 -5.71 -21.36 5.67
CA LEU A 15 -5.34 -21.97 6.96
C LEU A 15 -4.07 -21.34 7.55
N ASN A 16 -3.08 -21.04 6.71
CA ASN A 16 -1.75 -20.62 7.15
C ASN A 16 -1.45 -19.15 6.89
N GLY A 17 -2.22 -18.50 6.04
CA GLY A 17 -2.06 -17.08 5.69
C GLY A 17 -2.87 -16.71 4.47
N MET A 18 -3.08 -15.43 4.30
CA MET A 18 -3.79 -14.87 3.16
C MET A 18 -3.13 -13.55 2.74
N ALA A 19 -3.25 -13.23 1.46
CA ALA A 19 -2.89 -11.93 0.93
C ALA A 19 -3.98 -11.46 -0.06
N ALA A 20 -4.25 -10.16 -0.05
CA ALA A 20 -5.13 -9.51 -1.00
C ALA A 20 -4.50 -8.18 -1.45
N THR A 21 -4.44 -7.97 -2.74
CA THR A 21 -3.92 -6.74 -3.35
C THR A 21 -4.80 -6.36 -4.55
N SER A 22 -4.63 -5.17 -5.09
CA SER A 22 -5.33 -4.73 -6.31
C SER A 22 -4.92 -5.53 -7.55
N GLN A 23 -3.69 -6.11 -7.56
CA GLN A 23 -3.15 -6.83 -8.70
C GLN A 23 -2.76 -8.27 -8.36
N PRO A 24 -3.12 -9.25 -9.22
CA PRO A 24 -2.84 -10.67 -8.97
C PRO A 24 -1.34 -11.00 -8.81
N LEU A 25 -0.47 -10.29 -9.53
CA LEU A 25 0.98 -10.53 -9.43
C LEU A 25 1.53 -10.13 -8.06
N SER A 26 1.07 -9.03 -7.49
CA SER A 26 1.44 -8.63 -6.12
C SER A 26 0.94 -9.65 -5.09
N THR A 27 -0.29 -10.15 -5.25
CA THR A 27 -0.83 -11.21 -4.39
C THR A 27 0.00 -12.49 -4.50
N LEU A 28 0.40 -12.87 -5.72
CA LEU A 28 1.22 -14.06 -5.97
C LEU A 28 2.56 -13.97 -5.24
N GLU A 29 3.23 -12.81 -5.32
CA GLU A 29 4.50 -12.60 -4.63
C GLU A 29 4.33 -12.62 -3.10
N ALA A 30 3.30 -11.96 -2.56
CA ALA A 30 3.00 -12.04 -1.14
C ALA A 30 2.84 -13.50 -0.65
N ILE A 31 2.09 -14.31 -1.38
CA ILE A 31 1.89 -15.73 -1.08
C ILE A 31 3.21 -16.53 -1.23
N SER A 32 4.05 -16.17 -2.21
CA SER A 32 5.38 -16.79 -2.39
C SER A 32 6.26 -16.57 -1.15
N ILE A 33 6.31 -15.35 -0.64
CA ILE A 33 7.05 -15.00 0.58
C ILE A 33 6.52 -15.77 1.79
N LEU A 34 5.20 -15.81 1.99
CA LEU A 34 4.59 -16.56 3.09
C LEU A 34 4.94 -18.07 3.01
N LYS A 35 4.91 -18.67 1.82
CA LYS A 35 5.29 -20.07 1.61
C LYS A 35 6.76 -20.36 1.89
N LYS A 36 7.64 -19.37 1.70
CA LYS A 36 9.08 -19.46 2.02
C LYS A 36 9.37 -19.26 3.51
N GLY A 37 8.34 -19.02 4.34
CA GLY A 37 8.47 -18.83 5.77
C GLY A 37 8.61 -17.36 6.21
N GLY A 38 8.41 -16.42 5.29
CA GLY A 38 8.32 -14.99 5.61
C GLY A 38 7.06 -14.67 6.41
N ASN A 39 7.09 -13.59 7.15
CA ASN A 39 5.94 -13.11 7.90
C ASN A 39 5.06 -12.17 7.06
N ALA A 40 3.96 -11.68 7.63
CA ALA A 40 3.01 -10.82 6.95
C ALA A 40 3.62 -9.46 6.52
N VAL A 41 4.60 -8.94 7.26
CA VAL A 41 5.29 -7.70 6.91
C VAL A 41 6.22 -7.91 5.72
N ASP A 42 6.98 -9.02 5.72
CA ASP A 42 7.82 -9.39 4.57
C ASP A 42 6.98 -9.54 3.31
N ALA A 43 5.83 -10.21 3.42
CA ALA A 43 4.90 -10.40 2.31
C ALA A 43 4.31 -9.07 1.81
N ALA A 44 3.97 -8.15 2.72
CA ALA A 44 3.45 -6.84 2.35
C ALA A 44 4.50 -5.97 1.64
N ILE A 45 5.76 -6.00 2.11
CA ILE A 45 6.87 -5.28 1.47
C ILE A 45 7.11 -5.82 0.06
N ALA A 46 7.17 -7.15 -0.11
CA ALA A 46 7.37 -7.77 -1.41
C ALA A 46 6.22 -7.44 -2.38
N ALA A 47 4.97 -7.53 -1.91
CA ALA A 47 3.80 -7.14 -2.69
C ALA A 47 3.85 -5.67 -3.13
N SER A 48 4.23 -4.77 -2.22
CA SER A 48 4.34 -3.33 -2.51
C SER A 48 5.43 -3.03 -3.54
N ALA A 49 6.56 -3.75 -3.49
CA ALA A 49 7.63 -3.61 -4.48
C ALA A 49 7.17 -4.04 -5.88
N VAL A 50 6.43 -5.15 -5.99
CA VAL A 50 5.82 -5.57 -7.26
C VAL A 50 4.78 -4.54 -7.72
N GLN A 51 3.94 -4.07 -6.80
CA GLN A 51 2.89 -3.08 -7.09
C GLN A 51 3.47 -1.79 -7.69
N ALA A 52 4.59 -1.31 -7.18
CA ALA A 52 5.27 -0.12 -7.70
C ALA A 52 5.71 -0.25 -9.15
N VAL A 53 5.90 -1.47 -9.65
CA VAL A 53 6.24 -1.76 -11.05
C VAL A 53 5.00 -1.87 -11.93
N ILE A 54 3.95 -2.54 -11.44
CA ILE A 54 2.76 -2.88 -12.25
C ILE A 54 1.65 -1.83 -12.16
N GLU A 55 1.65 -0.99 -11.12
CA GLU A 55 0.76 0.15 -10.94
C GLU A 55 1.52 1.44 -10.62
N PRO A 56 2.45 1.89 -11.49
CA PRO A 56 3.34 3.02 -11.20
C PRO A 56 2.61 4.36 -11.06
N ASN A 57 1.36 4.43 -11.53
CA ASN A 57 0.50 5.61 -11.41
C ASN A 57 -0.12 5.79 -10.03
N SER A 58 -0.15 4.76 -9.19
CA SER A 58 -0.79 4.80 -7.87
C SER A 58 0.10 4.31 -6.74
N THR A 59 1.24 3.69 -7.05
CA THR A 59 2.13 3.11 -6.04
C THR A 59 3.59 3.35 -6.40
N SER A 60 4.40 3.79 -5.44
CA SER A 60 5.83 3.97 -5.64
C SER A 60 6.61 3.76 -4.34
N ILE A 61 7.92 3.53 -4.44
CA ILE A 61 8.82 3.39 -3.28
C ILE A 61 8.97 4.72 -2.52
N GLY A 62 8.84 5.84 -3.22
CA GLY A 62 8.98 7.19 -2.66
C GLY A 62 7.65 7.87 -2.31
N GLY A 63 6.53 7.17 -2.39
CA GLY A 63 5.20 7.69 -2.07
C GLY A 63 4.84 7.57 -0.59
N ASP A 64 3.61 7.93 -0.29
CA ASP A 64 3.04 7.81 1.06
C ASP A 64 2.92 6.34 1.45
N CYS A 65 3.10 6.07 2.75
CA CYS A 65 2.93 4.73 3.30
C CYS A 65 2.13 4.77 4.59
N PHE A 66 1.02 4.06 4.62
CA PHE A 66 0.22 3.85 5.83
C PHE A 66 0.18 2.37 6.13
N ALA A 67 0.51 2.00 7.35
CA ALA A 67 0.48 0.61 7.76
C ALA A 67 -0.15 0.42 9.13
N LEU A 68 -0.85 -0.70 9.30
CA LEU A 68 -1.32 -1.20 10.58
C LEU A 68 -0.79 -2.63 10.74
N VAL A 69 0.08 -2.81 11.73
CA VAL A 69 0.74 -4.10 11.99
C VAL A 69 0.26 -4.65 13.33
N SER A 70 -0.31 -5.84 13.31
CA SER A 70 -0.74 -6.55 14.51
C SER A 70 0.10 -7.81 14.69
N LEU A 71 0.85 -7.86 15.77
CA LEU A 71 1.63 -9.03 16.17
C LEU A 71 0.89 -9.81 17.27
N LYS A 72 0.97 -11.14 17.22
CA LYS A 72 0.33 -12.01 18.20
C LYS A 72 0.71 -11.61 19.64
N GLY A 73 -0.30 -11.30 20.46
CA GLY A 73 -0.11 -10.93 21.85
C GLY A 73 0.43 -9.53 22.11
N LYS A 74 0.55 -8.68 21.09
CA LYS A 74 0.99 -7.29 21.21
C LYS A 74 -0.11 -6.32 20.77
N LYS A 75 -0.01 -5.07 21.24
CA LYS A 75 -0.87 -4.00 20.73
C LYS A 75 -0.54 -3.72 19.27
N PRO A 76 -1.54 -3.44 18.41
CA PRO A 76 -1.30 -3.02 17.03
C PRO A 76 -0.42 -1.77 16.97
N ILE A 77 0.45 -1.73 15.98
CA ILE A 77 1.33 -0.61 15.67
C ILE A 77 0.80 0.06 14.42
N SER A 78 0.58 1.36 14.46
CA SER A 78 0.24 2.17 13.28
C SER A 78 1.46 2.95 12.80
N VAL A 79 1.65 2.99 11.50
CA VAL A 79 2.67 3.79 10.82
C VAL A 79 1.97 4.79 9.91
N ASN A 80 2.27 6.06 10.11
CA ASN A 80 1.87 7.13 9.21
C ASN A 80 3.13 7.67 8.52
N GLY A 81 3.32 7.28 7.28
CA GLY A 81 4.42 7.68 6.42
C GLY A 81 3.97 8.61 5.29
N SER A 82 3.04 9.53 5.56
CA SER A 82 2.58 10.52 4.56
C SER A 82 3.62 11.56 4.15
N GLY A 83 4.81 11.52 4.75
CA GLY A 83 5.83 12.51 4.49
C GLY A 83 5.52 13.87 5.10
N ILE A 84 6.42 14.82 4.90
CA ILE A 84 6.28 16.20 5.36
C ILE A 84 6.29 17.15 4.16
N ALA A 85 5.51 18.22 4.26
CA ALA A 85 5.56 19.28 3.28
C ALA A 85 6.97 19.94 3.29
N PRO A 86 7.48 20.41 2.12
CA PRO A 86 8.72 21.18 2.08
C PRO A 86 8.66 22.39 3.02
N LEU A 87 9.76 22.64 3.75
CA LEU A 87 9.80 23.73 4.75
C LEU A 87 9.43 25.10 4.20
N LYS A 88 9.66 25.34 2.91
CA LYS A 88 9.27 26.59 2.22
C LYS A 88 7.79 26.65 1.85
N ASN A 89 7.05 25.53 1.92
CA ASN A 89 5.63 25.45 1.58
C ASN A 89 4.78 25.85 2.81
N ASN A 90 4.69 27.13 3.07
CA ASN A 90 3.83 27.70 4.11
C ASN A 90 2.76 28.62 3.51
N ILE A 91 1.80 29.00 4.31
CA ILE A 91 0.67 29.83 3.87
C ILE A 91 1.14 31.18 3.28
N ASP A 92 2.19 31.76 3.84
CA ASP A 92 2.72 33.04 3.36
C ASP A 92 3.36 32.91 1.99
N PHE A 93 4.04 31.79 1.71
CA PHE A 93 4.55 31.48 0.37
C PHE A 93 3.41 31.46 -0.66
N PHE A 94 2.32 30.77 -0.38
CA PHE A 94 1.17 30.69 -1.31
C PHE A 94 0.50 32.07 -1.49
N LYS A 95 0.29 32.81 -0.41
CA LYS A 95 -0.29 34.16 -0.46
C LYS A 95 0.57 35.14 -1.25
N ASN A 96 1.88 35.18 -0.99
CA ASN A 96 2.82 36.07 -1.65
C ASN A 96 2.96 35.78 -3.14
N ASN A 97 2.83 34.51 -3.53
CA ASN A 97 2.87 34.09 -4.92
C ASN A 97 1.47 34.06 -5.59
N LYS A 98 0.43 34.53 -4.90
CA LYS A 98 -0.97 34.56 -5.38
C LYS A 98 -1.48 33.20 -5.86
N ILE A 99 -1.04 32.14 -5.23
CA ILE A 99 -1.45 30.77 -5.53
C ILE A 99 -2.68 30.45 -4.70
N ASN A 100 -3.86 30.48 -5.33
CA ASN A 100 -5.13 30.22 -4.66
C ASN A 100 -5.55 28.75 -4.69
N LYS A 101 -4.95 27.95 -5.59
CA LYS A 101 -5.27 26.55 -5.79
C LYS A 101 -4.03 25.80 -6.28
N ILE A 102 -3.78 24.64 -5.72
CA ILE A 102 -2.78 23.70 -6.26
C ILE A 102 -3.51 22.81 -7.26
N GLU A 103 -3.11 22.86 -8.51
CA GLU A 103 -3.60 21.94 -9.56
C GLU A 103 -2.62 20.78 -9.68
N THR A 104 -3.17 19.55 -9.68
CA THR A 104 -2.43 18.28 -9.85
C THR A 104 -2.54 17.78 -11.27
#